data_a3dbaa2e39821ca8032825ddd70373e0
#
_entry.id   a3dbaa2e39821ca8032825ddd70373e0
#
_cell.length_a   1.000
_cell.length_b   1.000
_cell.length_c   1.000
_cell.angle_alpha   90.00
_cell.angle_beta   90.00
_cell.angle_gamma   90.00
#
_symmetry.space_group_name_H-M   'P 1'
#
loop_
_entity.id
_entity.type
_entity.pdbx_description
1 polymer ?
#
loop_
_entity_poly.entity_id
_entity_poly.type
_entity_poly.pdbx_seq_one_letter_code
_entity_poly.pdbx_strand_id
1 'polypeptide(L)'
;MWQRIQTLYLAVSTVLLFILFFSDALSVTAPDGLHHVTYLGFHKPYFGILLGILFAMTVLALVTFKVRILQMRLATLSGLVALGMTGWLAYFYFQMPKEVVFHWTAIFPFISAICDFLAARGCFQDQLMVESAYRIRESRKRDRKTKK
;
A
#
# COMPACT_ATOMS: atom_id res chain seq x y z
N MET A 1 10.83 19.49 -0.12
CA MET A 1 11.67 18.28 -0.38
C MET A 1 11.04 16.97 0.10
N TRP A 2 10.24 16.96 1.15
CA TRP A 2 9.57 15.76 1.71
C TRP A 2 8.56 15.08 0.76
N GLN A 3 7.88 15.82 -0.11
CA GLN A 3 6.95 15.27 -1.12
C GLN A 3 7.58 14.21 -2.04
N ARG A 4 8.87 14.34 -2.34
CA ARG A 4 9.58 13.37 -3.20
C ARG A 4 9.75 12.01 -2.51
N ILE A 5 9.93 12.01 -1.19
CA ILE A 5 10.13 10.77 -0.41
C ILE A 5 8.83 9.98 -0.32
N GLN A 6 7.69 10.65 -0.13
CA GLN A 6 6.36 10.01 -0.09
C GLN A 6 6.01 9.35 -1.43
N THR A 7 6.26 10.05 -2.53
CA THR A 7 6.06 9.52 -3.88
C THR A 7 6.98 8.33 -4.14
N LEU A 8 8.19 8.34 -3.60
CA LEU A 8 9.14 7.23 -3.72
C LEU A 8 8.63 5.98 -3.01
N TYR A 9 8.10 6.10 -1.78
CA TYR A 9 7.50 4.96 -1.07
C TYR A 9 6.32 4.35 -1.84
N LEU A 10 5.42 5.19 -2.38
CA LEU A 10 4.30 4.72 -3.20
C LEU A 10 4.78 4.09 -4.52
N ALA A 11 5.82 4.63 -5.13
CA ALA A 11 6.41 4.04 -6.33
C ALA A 11 7.00 2.66 -6.04
N VAL A 12 7.75 2.50 -4.95
CA VAL A 12 8.28 1.21 -4.52
C VAL A 12 7.16 0.20 -4.25
N SER A 13 6.12 0.62 -3.51
CA SER A 13 4.93 -0.20 -3.27
C SER A 13 4.29 -0.67 -4.58
N THR A 14 4.08 0.25 -5.53
CA THR A 14 3.51 -0.05 -6.86
C THR A 14 4.36 -1.06 -7.63
N VAL A 15 5.69 -0.91 -7.62
CA VAL A 15 6.61 -1.84 -8.31
C VAL A 15 6.56 -3.23 -7.66
N LEU A 16 6.54 -3.33 -6.33
CA LEU A 16 6.43 -4.60 -5.62
C LEU A 16 5.12 -5.34 -5.97
N LEU A 17 4.00 -4.62 -6.00
CA LEU A 17 2.71 -5.18 -6.37
C LEU A 17 2.67 -5.57 -7.85
N PHE A 18 3.31 -4.81 -8.73
CA PHE A 18 3.44 -5.14 -10.14
C PHE A 18 4.23 -6.44 -10.33
N ILE A 19 5.36 -6.61 -9.65
CA ILE A 19 6.13 -7.86 -9.69
C ILE A 19 5.29 -9.02 -9.16
N LEU A 20 4.53 -8.81 -8.08
CA LEU A 20 3.65 -9.83 -7.51
C LEU A 20 2.57 -10.27 -8.50
N PHE A 21 2.09 -9.38 -9.37
CA PHE A 21 1.07 -9.68 -10.37
C PHE A 21 1.53 -10.71 -11.40
N PHE A 22 2.84 -10.72 -11.71
CA PHE A 22 3.46 -11.66 -12.65
C PHE A 22 4.19 -12.83 -11.99
N SER A 23 4.20 -12.86 -10.67
CA SER A 23 4.93 -13.83 -9.87
C SER A 23 3.97 -14.69 -9.06
N ASP A 24 4.39 -15.92 -8.80
CA ASP A 24 3.65 -16.85 -7.95
C ASP A 24 4.02 -16.60 -6.48
N ALA A 25 3.05 -16.27 -5.63
CA ALA A 25 3.30 -16.11 -4.19
C ALA A 25 3.09 -17.41 -3.42
N LEU A 26 2.24 -18.29 -3.95
CA LEU A 26 1.87 -19.58 -3.35
C LEU A 26 1.81 -20.66 -4.43
N SER A 27 2.45 -21.78 -4.21
CA SER A 27 2.24 -22.99 -4.99
C SER A 27 1.77 -24.12 -4.08
N VAL A 28 0.78 -24.87 -4.54
CA VAL A 28 0.30 -26.07 -3.86
C VAL A 28 0.76 -27.28 -4.67
N THR A 29 1.42 -28.22 -3.99
CA THR A 29 1.83 -29.48 -4.59
C THR A 29 0.64 -30.42 -4.54
N ALA A 30 0.13 -30.85 -5.70
CA ALA A 30 -0.90 -31.87 -5.76
C ALA A 30 -0.34 -33.24 -5.28
N PRO A 31 -1.18 -34.12 -4.72
CA PRO A 31 -0.74 -35.42 -4.20
C PRO A 31 -0.07 -36.32 -5.25
N ASP A 32 -0.27 -36.03 -6.53
CA ASP A 32 0.35 -36.77 -7.67
C ASP A 32 1.75 -36.27 -8.06
N GLY A 33 2.33 -35.32 -7.29
CA GLY A 33 3.73 -34.90 -7.43
C GLY A 33 4.10 -34.10 -8.69
N LEU A 34 3.16 -33.83 -9.57
CA LEU A 34 3.44 -33.31 -10.93
C LEU A 34 2.82 -31.95 -11.26
N HIS A 35 1.96 -31.39 -10.41
CA HIS A 35 1.31 -30.11 -10.73
C HIS A 35 1.52 -29.06 -9.64
N HIS A 36 2.37 -28.06 -9.91
CA HIS A 36 2.38 -26.81 -9.18
C HIS A 36 1.09 -26.05 -9.49
N VAL A 37 0.12 -26.08 -8.59
CA VAL A 37 -1.09 -25.27 -8.70
C VAL A 37 -0.78 -23.91 -8.07
N THR A 38 -0.54 -22.94 -8.90
CA THR A 38 -0.27 -21.56 -8.53
C THR A 38 -1.54 -20.88 -8.05
N TYR A 39 -1.58 -20.46 -6.78
CA TYR A 39 -2.75 -19.81 -6.18
C TYR A 39 -2.76 -18.28 -6.32
N LEU A 40 -1.66 -17.66 -6.66
CA LEU A 40 -1.59 -16.24 -7.00
C LEU A 40 -1.25 -16.10 -8.48
N GLY A 41 -2.15 -15.62 -9.18
CA GLY A 41 -2.19 -15.48 -10.60
C GLY A 41 -3.61 -15.76 -11.05
N PHE A 42 -3.84 -15.91 -12.30
CA PHE A 42 -5.15 -16.04 -12.93
C PHE A 42 -5.98 -17.28 -12.48
N HIS A 43 -5.44 -18.19 -11.66
CA HIS A 43 -6.10 -19.45 -11.31
C HIS A 43 -7.08 -19.35 -10.12
N LYS A 44 -6.96 -18.33 -9.24
CA LYS A 44 -8.03 -18.01 -8.27
C LYS A 44 -8.44 -16.56 -8.40
N PRO A 45 -9.61 -16.30 -8.99
CA PRO A 45 -10.06 -14.95 -9.35
C PRO A 45 -10.12 -14.00 -8.16
N TYR A 46 -10.38 -14.51 -6.95
CA TYR A 46 -10.50 -13.69 -5.74
C TYR A 46 -9.20 -12.97 -5.37
N PHE A 47 -8.05 -13.66 -5.46
CA PHE A 47 -6.75 -13.04 -5.18
C PHE A 47 -6.34 -12.06 -6.27
N GLY A 48 -6.57 -12.42 -7.55
CA GLY A 48 -6.29 -11.53 -8.66
C GLY A 48 -7.11 -10.24 -8.60
N ILE A 49 -8.40 -10.35 -8.24
CA ILE A 49 -9.28 -9.18 -8.08
C ILE A 49 -8.79 -8.31 -6.91
N LEU A 50 -8.48 -8.91 -5.76
CA LEU A 50 -8.00 -8.16 -4.59
C LEU A 50 -6.66 -7.47 -4.88
N LEU A 51 -5.73 -8.17 -5.54
CA LEU A 51 -4.45 -7.61 -5.96
C LEU A 51 -4.65 -6.49 -6.98
N GLY A 52 -5.57 -6.65 -7.94
CA GLY A 52 -5.92 -5.62 -8.92
C GLY A 52 -6.48 -4.36 -8.26
N ILE A 53 -7.37 -4.52 -7.27
CA ILE A 53 -7.91 -3.39 -6.49
C ILE A 53 -6.78 -2.71 -5.72
N LEU A 54 -5.92 -3.46 -5.05
CA LEU A 54 -4.77 -2.94 -4.29
C LEU A 54 -3.83 -2.17 -5.20
N PHE A 55 -3.47 -2.73 -6.35
CA PHE A 55 -2.63 -2.08 -7.35
C PHE A 55 -3.26 -0.78 -7.89
N ALA A 56 -4.54 -0.82 -8.22
CA ALA A 56 -5.26 0.38 -8.67
C ALA A 56 -5.26 1.47 -7.60
N MET A 57 -5.47 1.13 -6.32
CA MET A 57 -5.44 2.10 -5.20
C MET A 57 -4.07 2.73 -5.01
N THR A 58 -2.97 1.94 -5.08
CA THR A 58 -1.62 2.48 -4.96
C THR A 58 -1.25 3.39 -6.14
N VAL A 59 -1.63 3.00 -7.36
CA VAL A 59 -1.44 3.84 -8.57
C VAL A 59 -2.25 5.14 -8.45
N LEU A 60 -3.52 5.07 -8.02
CA LEU A 60 -4.34 6.27 -7.79
C LEU A 60 -3.72 7.18 -6.73
N ALA A 61 -3.20 6.61 -5.63
CA ALA A 61 -2.50 7.38 -4.60
C ALA A 61 -1.24 8.07 -5.17
N LEU A 62 -0.53 7.39 -6.08
CA LEU A 62 0.65 7.92 -6.73
C LEU A 62 0.32 9.07 -7.71
N VAL A 63 -0.75 8.92 -8.51
CA VAL A 63 -1.19 9.94 -9.47
C VAL A 63 -1.80 11.16 -8.79
N THR A 64 -2.44 10.97 -7.63
CA THR A 64 -3.15 12.02 -6.88
C THR A 64 -2.20 12.87 -6.02
N PHE A 65 -0.92 12.99 -6.38
CA PHE A 65 0.10 13.76 -5.64
C PHE A 65 -0.25 15.25 -5.47
N LYS A 66 -1.14 15.82 -6.29
CA LYS A 66 -1.60 17.23 -6.19
C LYS A 66 -2.57 17.44 -5.02
N VAL A 67 -3.35 16.42 -4.65
CA VAL A 67 -4.37 16.51 -3.59
C VAL A 67 -3.93 15.66 -2.40
N ARG A 68 -3.14 16.27 -1.50
CA ARG A 68 -2.48 15.59 -0.37
C ARG A 68 -3.44 14.81 0.53
N ILE A 69 -4.62 15.37 0.80
CA ILE A 69 -5.62 14.72 1.66
C ILE A 69 -6.13 13.42 1.02
N LEU A 70 -6.37 13.45 -0.29
CA LEU A 70 -6.84 12.27 -1.02
C LEU A 70 -5.71 11.23 -1.12
N GLN A 71 -4.49 11.65 -1.40
CA GLN A 71 -3.31 10.77 -1.41
C GLN A 71 -3.13 10.05 -0.07
N MET A 72 -3.22 10.79 1.05
CA MET A 72 -3.11 10.22 2.39
C MET A 72 -4.19 9.16 2.65
N ARG A 73 -5.45 9.45 2.32
CA ARG A 73 -6.56 8.51 2.50
C ARG A 73 -6.39 7.26 1.64
N LEU A 74 -6.03 7.42 0.37
CA LEU A 74 -5.78 6.29 -0.53
C LEU A 74 -4.61 5.44 -0.06
N ALA A 75 -3.50 6.05 0.34
CA ALA A 75 -2.34 5.33 0.87
C ALA A 75 -2.66 4.57 2.17
N THR A 76 -3.48 5.14 3.06
CA THR A 76 -3.92 4.44 4.27
C THR A 76 -4.83 3.26 3.94
N LEU A 77 -5.78 3.43 3.01
CA LEU A 77 -6.68 2.36 2.59
C LEU A 77 -5.92 1.24 1.87
N SER A 78 -5.00 1.57 0.96
CA SER A 78 -4.17 0.57 0.28
C SER A 78 -3.33 -0.22 1.29
N GLY A 79 -2.71 0.44 2.27
CA GLY A 79 -1.97 -0.22 3.34
C GLY A 79 -2.83 -1.18 4.16
N LEU A 80 -4.07 -0.82 4.49
CA LEU A 80 -5.01 -1.71 5.19
C LEU A 80 -5.41 -2.93 4.34
N VAL A 81 -5.69 -2.73 3.05
CA VAL A 81 -6.01 -3.83 2.12
C VAL A 81 -4.80 -4.75 1.96
N ALA A 82 -3.59 -4.21 1.86
CA ALA A 82 -2.34 -4.98 1.78
C ALA A 82 -2.10 -5.82 3.04
N LEU A 83 -2.38 -5.27 4.24
CA LEU A 83 -2.34 -6.04 5.49
C LEU A 83 -3.40 -7.14 5.52
N GLY A 84 -4.62 -6.85 5.06
CA GLY A 84 -5.68 -7.86 4.93
C GLY A 84 -5.26 -9.01 4.01
N MET A 85 -4.63 -8.69 2.89
CA MET A 85 -4.08 -9.68 1.96
C MET A 85 -2.97 -10.52 2.59
N THR A 86 -2.06 -9.88 3.33
CA THR A 86 -1.00 -10.57 4.09
C THR A 86 -1.59 -11.50 5.16
N GLY A 87 -2.60 -11.03 5.89
CA GLY A 87 -3.31 -11.84 6.88
C GLY A 87 -3.99 -13.06 6.27
N TRP A 88 -4.57 -12.90 5.09
CA TRP A 88 -5.17 -14.01 4.36
C TRP A 88 -4.11 -15.03 3.90
N LEU A 89 -2.95 -14.57 3.39
CA LEU A 89 -1.83 -15.45 3.06
C LEU A 89 -1.33 -16.24 4.29
N ALA A 90 -1.21 -15.55 5.44
CA ALA A 90 -0.83 -16.19 6.70
C ALA A 90 -1.87 -17.23 7.16
N TYR A 91 -3.17 -16.94 6.99
CA TYR A 91 -4.23 -17.91 7.29
C TYR A 91 -4.08 -19.19 6.48
N PHE A 92 -3.79 -19.11 5.19
CA PHE A 92 -3.52 -20.30 4.38
C PHE A 92 -2.30 -21.06 4.84
N TYR A 93 -1.26 -20.38 5.29
CA TYR A 93 -0.06 -21.00 5.84
C TYR A 93 -0.38 -21.90 7.05
N PHE A 94 -1.23 -21.42 7.95
CA PHE A 94 -1.59 -22.19 9.16
C PHE A 94 -2.59 -23.31 8.88
N GLN A 95 -3.43 -23.19 7.86
CA GLN A 95 -4.44 -24.19 7.54
C GLN A 95 -3.88 -25.40 6.76
N MET A 96 -2.91 -25.18 5.87
CA MET A 96 -2.38 -26.19 4.94
C MET A 96 -0.84 -26.24 4.92
N PRO A 97 -0.16 -26.47 6.06
CA PRO A 97 1.29 -26.31 6.12
C PRO A 97 2.09 -27.37 5.34
N LYS A 98 1.48 -28.52 4.98
CA LYS A 98 2.18 -29.62 4.31
C LYS A 98 2.11 -29.59 2.78
N GLU A 99 1.17 -28.88 2.22
CA GLU A 99 0.89 -28.87 0.79
C GLU A 99 1.24 -27.52 0.11
N VAL A 100 1.51 -26.48 0.91
CA VAL A 100 1.71 -25.12 0.41
C VAL A 100 3.19 -24.75 0.52
N VAL A 101 3.76 -24.42 -0.64
CA VAL A 101 5.11 -23.85 -0.73
C VAL A 101 4.99 -22.35 -0.93
N PHE A 102 5.61 -21.58 -0.01
CA PHE A 102 5.65 -20.13 -0.08
C PHE A 102 6.85 -19.67 -0.87
N HIS A 103 6.60 -18.80 -1.84
CA HIS A 103 7.64 -18.07 -2.54
C HIS A 103 8.00 -16.77 -1.82
N TRP A 104 9.19 -16.25 -2.06
CA TRP A 104 9.66 -14.99 -1.50
C TRP A 104 8.73 -13.81 -1.79
N THR A 105 8.01 -13.89 -2.88
CA THR A 105 7.03 -12.88 -3.31
C THR A 105 5.81 -12.77 -2.38
N ALA A 106 5.54 -13.79 -1.57
CA ALA A 106 4.47 -13.76 -0.56
C ALA A 106 4.68 -12.67 0.50
N ILE A 107 5.91 -12.18 0.69
CA ILE A 107 6.23 -11.10 1.62
C ILE A 107 5.96 -9.69 1.04
N PHE A 108 5.78 -9.57 -0.28
CA PHE A 108 5.63 -8.27 -0.96
C PHE A 108 4.42 -7.47 -0.52
N PRO A 109 3.22 -8.04 -0.29
CA PRO A 109 2.09 -7.27 0.23
C PRO A 109 2.37 -6.67 1.60
N PHE A 110 3.14 -7.36 2.46
CA PHE A 110 3.53 -6.84 3.77
C PHE A 110 4.48 -5.64 3.65
N ILE A 111 5.50 -5.75 2.79
CA ILE A 111 6.44 -4.64 2.53
C ILE A 111 5.70 -3.46 1.89
N SER A 112 4.78 -3.74 0.95
CA SER A 112 3.92 -2.73 0.33
C SER A 112 3.08 -1.99 1.37
N ALA A 113 2.46 -2.71 2.33
CA ALA A 113 1.71 -2.10 3.42
C ALA A 113 2.56 -1.13 4.25
N ILE A 114 3.79 -1.52 4.60
CA ILE A 114 4.72 -0.66 5.34
C ILE A 114 5.03 0.61 4.53
N CYS A 115 5.33 0.48 3.24
CA CYS A 115 5.61 1.61 2.36
C CYS A 115 4.41 2.56 2.26
N ASP A 116 3.20 2.03 2.12
CA ASP A 116 1.97 2.81 2.04
C ASP A 116 1.68 3.58 3.34
N PHE A 117 1.89 2.96 4.52
CA PHE A 117 1.76 3.65 5.80
C PHE A 117 2.82 4.73 6.02
N LEU A 118 4.07 4.48 5.59
CA LEU A 118 5.12 5.49 5.65
C LEU A 118 4.81 6.68 4.74
N ALA A 119 4.26 6.42 3.54
CA ALA A 119 3.80 7.46 2.64
C ALA A 119 2.63 8.27 3.25
N ALA A 120 1.63 7.60 3.82
CA ALA A 120 0.49 8.22 4.49
C ALA A 120 0.94 9.10 5.66
N ARG A 121 1.85 8.60 6.50
CA ARG A 121 2.44 9.36 7.62
C ARG A 121 3.17 10.61 7.14
N GLY A 122 3.94 10.50 6.06
CA GLY A 122 4.64 11.64 5.47
C GLY A 122 3.66 12.70 4.98
N CYS A 123 2.59 12.31 4.26
CA CYS A 123 1.53 13.22 3.81
C CYS A 123 0.84 13.93 4.98
N PHE A 124 0.60 13.23 6.09
CA PHE A 124 0.01 13.80 7.29
C PHE A 124 0.90 14.85 7.93
N GLN A 125 2.20 14.59 8.08
CA GLN A 125 3.16 15.55 8.62
C GLN A 125 3.25 16.82 7.77
N ASP A 126 3.28 16.66 6.45
CA ASP A 126 3.28 17.81 5.53
C ASP A 126 2.02 18.67 5.68
N GLN A 127 0.86 18.03 5.87
CA GLN A 127 -0.39 18.75 6.07
C GLN A 127 -0.39 19.55 7.37
N LEU A 128 0.11 18.98 8.47
CA LEU A 128 0.23 19.67 9.75
C LEU A 128 1.16 20.90 9.66
N MET A 129 2.28 20.79 8.93
CA MET A 129 3.18 21.92 8.71
C MET A 129 2.50 23.06 7.96
N VAL A 130 1.75 22.74 6.92
CA VAL A 130 1.03 23.75 6.14
C VAL A 130 -0.04 24.42 6.99
N GLU A 131 -0.81 23.66 7.75
CA GLU A 131 -1.86 24.20 8.62
C GLU A 131 -1.29 25.10 9.71
N SER A 132 -0.18 24.73 10.34
CA SER A 132 0.48 25.53 11.35
C SER A 132 0.98 26.88 10.78
N ALA A 133 1.54 26.85 9.56
CA ALA A 133 1.96 28.07 8.86
C ALA A 133 0.79 29.00 8.54
N TYR A 134 -0.37 28.44 8.15
CA TYR A 134 -1.59 29.22 7.94
C TYR A 134 -2.09 29.88 9.23
N ARG A 135 -2.12 29.16 10.35
CA ARG A 135 -2.55 29.70 11.65
C ARG A 135 -1.67 30.86 12.11
N ILE A 136 -0.34 30.73 11.98
CA ILE A 136 0.61 31.82 12.32
C ILE A 136 0.39 33.06 11.42
N ARG A 137 0.13 32.84 10.14
CA ARG A 137 -0.14 33.94 9.21
C ARG A 137 -1.43 34.68 9.54
N GLU A 138 -2.45 33.94 9.97
CA GLU A 138 -3.75 34.49 10.33
C GLU A 138 -3.67 35.29 11.64
N SER A 139 -2.97 34.78 12.65
CA SER A 139 -2.75 35.51 13.91
C SER A 139 -2.03 36.84 13.68
N ARG A 140 -0.96 36.85 12.87
CA ARG A 140 -0.25 38.10 12.50
C ARG A 140 -1.14 39.10 11.77
N LYS A 141 -2.09 38.63 10.96
CA LYS A 141 -3.05 39.53 10.29
C LYS A 141 -4.04 40.15 11.28
N ARG A 142 -4.50 39.38 12.29
CA ARG A 142 -5.38 39.89 13.34
C ARG A 142 -4.68 40.96 14.18
N ASP A 143 -3.44 40.72 14.62
CA ASP A 143 -2.65 41.66 15.43
C ASP A 143 -2.42 42.99 14.70
N ARG A 144 -2.22 42.97 13.36
CA ARG A 144 -2.08 44.17 12.56
C ARG A 144 -3.38 44.97 12.42
N LYS A 145 -4.53 44.33 12.47
CA LYS A 145 -5.85 45.02 12.40
C LYS A 145 -6.21 45.62 13.74
N THR A 146 -5.78 45.08 14.85
CA THR A 146 -6.05 45.58 16.21
C THR A 146 -5.15 46.76 16.59
N LYS A 147 -4.01 46.91 15.91
CA LYS A 147 -3.06 48.02 16.13
C LYS A 147 -3.33 49.29 15.25
N LYS A 148 -4.35 49.22 14.42
CA LYS A 148 -4.86 50.38 13.63
C LYS A 148 -6.17 50.88 14.24
#